data_54b8d720f6476940276e6ffb85a241f2
#
_entry.id   54b8d720f6476940276e6ffb85a241f2
#
_cell.length_a   1.000
_cell.length_b   1.000
_cell.length_c   1.000
_cell.angle_alpha   90.00
_cell.angle_beta   90.00
_cell.angle_gamma   90.00
#
_symmetry.space_group_name_H-M   'P 1'
#
loop_
_entity.id
_entity.type
_entity.pdbx_description
1 polymer ?
#
loop_
_entity_poly.entity_id
_entity_poly.type
_entity_poly.pdbx_seq_one_letter_code
_entity_poly.pdbx_strand_id
1 'polypeptide(L)'
;MAAAHPGRLSAGLRRTFEALDIPPYRILWWGTLFSFAGMQMQQIARGYLAFDLTGSNTALGGVMIAFGVPQLLLSLYGGAIADRMAKRTVIVIWQTVIAVASALMAIAIFAGAVQYWMLIVTGVITGASFSFIGPARQAFIGDLVPTRLMGNAIVLQQANMNGTRVVGPALAGMLIATPLIGMGGVYALTTVGFIISVITIFKLPLGLPKAGRQNRSTLQDTREGISYVRHNAPIAVLILMSFVVVAVGFPYQGFLASITRDEFNRGALGLGILSSMTAIGALTATLVV
;
A
#
# COMPACT_ATOMS: atom_id res chain seq x y z
N MET A 1 -16.22 -43.28 9.77
CA MET A 1 -14.97 -42.52 9.74
C MET A 1 -14.50 -42.45 8.28
N ALA A 2 -14.75 -41.35 7.58
CA ALA A 2 -14.36 -41.18 6.19
C ALA A 2 -12.90 -40.66 6.19
N ALA A 3 -11.98 -41.45 5.67
CA ALA A 3 -10.59 -41.08 5.48
C ALA A 3 -10.50 -39.91 4.50
N ALA A 4 -10.07 -38.74 4.98
CA ALA A 4 -9.79 -37.60 4.15
C ALA A 4 -8.63 -37.93 3.22
N HIS A 5 -8.89 -38.02 1.91
CA HIS A 5 -7.88 -38.25 0.89
C HIS A 5 -6.87 -37.08 0.90
N PRO A 6 -5.56 -37.33 1.18
CA PRO A 6 -4.53 -36.27 1.19
C PRO A 6 -4.35 -35.55 -0.16
N GLY A 7 -4.82 -36.15 -1.27
CA GLY A 7 -4.74 -35.57 -2.60
C GLY A 7 -5.70 -34.38 -2.86
N ARG A 8 -6.78 -34.21 -2.12
CA ARG A 8 -7.74 -33.11 -2.35
C ARG A 8 -7.27 -31.79 -1.74
N LEU A 9 -6.60 -31.82 -0.60
CA LEU A 9 -6.02 -30.63 0.05
C LEU A 9 -4.83 -30.07 -0.77
N SER A 10 -3.99 -30.95 -1.30
CA SER A 10 -2.87 -30.54 -2.15
C SER A 10 -3.32 -29.97 -3.51
N ALA A 11 -4.39 -30.52 -4.11
CA ALA A 11 -4.98 -30.01 -5.33
C ALA A 11 -5.69 -28.66 -5.13
N GLY A 12 -6.34 -28.45 -3.98
CA GLY A 12 -6.96 -27.18 -3.61
C GLY A 12 -5.92 -26.07 -3.40
N LEU A 13 -4.88 -26.34 -2.61
CA LEU A 13 -3.77 -25.41 -2.39
C LEU A 13 -3.05 -25.06 -3.69
N ARG A 14 -2.79 -26.04 -4.55
CA ARG A 14 -2.17 -25.81 -5.85
C ARG A 14 -2.99 -24.90 -6.76
N ARG A 15 -4.31 -25.03 -6.75
CA ARG A 15 -5.21 -24.12 -7.47
C ARG A 15 -5.17 -22.70 -6.91
N THR A 16 -5.06 -22.55 -5.59
CA THR A 16 -4.98 -21.25 -4.93
C THR A 16 -3.74 -20.47 -5.34
N PHE A 17 -2.62 -21.12 -5.62
CA PHE A 17 -1.35 -20.50 -5.97
C PHE A 17 -1.01 -20.60 -7.46
N GLU A 18 -1.94 -21.06 -8.31
CA GLU A 18 -1.70 -21.35 -9.73
C GLU A 18 -1.14 -20.14 -10.52
N ALA A 19 -1.57 -18.91 -10.19
CA ALA A 19 -1.05 -17.71 -10.85
C ALA A 19 0.44 -17.47 -10.54
N LEU A 20 0.99 -17.96 -9.41
CA LEU A 20 2.42 -17.86 -9.10
C LEU A 20 3.29 -18.79 -9.92
N ASP A 21 2.71 -19.78 -10.62
CA ASP A 21 3.42 -20.61 -11.58
C ASP A 21 3.84 -19.82 -12.84
N ILE A 22 3.22 -18.65 -13.06
CA ILE A 22 3.55 -17.72 -14.14
C ILE A 22 4.74 -16.86 -13.73
N PRO A 23 5.96 -17.05 -14.33
CA PRO A 23 7.16 -16.38 -13.87
C PRO A 23 7.06 -14.84 -13.83
N PRO A 24 6.50 -14.14 -14.86
CA PRO A 24 6.33 -12.68 -14.79
C PRO A 24 5.43 -12.23 -13.66
N TYR A 25 4.32 -12.93 -13.42
CA TYR A 25 3.42 -12.59 -12.32
C TYR A 25 4.07 -12.84 -10.94
N ARG A 26 4.80 -13.93 -10.78
CA ARG A 26 5.55 -14.23 -9.55
C ARG A 26 6.57 -13.14 -9.23
N ILE A 27 7.28 -12.61 -10.23
CA ILE A 27 8.21 -11.50 -10.07
C ILE A 27 7.46 -10.23 -9.60
N LEU A 28 6.32 -9.89 -10.22
CA LEU A 28 5.49 -8.77 -9.82
C LEU A 28 4.99 -8.93 -8.39
N TRP A 29 4.55 -10.14 -8.02
CA TRP A 29 4.01 -10.45 -6.70
C TRP A 29 5.04 -10.26 -5.59
N TRP A 30 6.28 -10.76 -5.77
CA TRP A 30 7.37 -10.55 -4.82
C TRP A 30 7.79 -9.08 -4.75
N GLY A 31 7.93 -8.40 -5.87
CA GLY A 31 8.20 -6.95 -5.88
C GLY A 31 7.12 -6.15 -5.15
N THR A 32 5.86 -6.55 -5.29
CA THR A 32 4.75 -5.98 -4.55
C THR A 32 4.85 -6.24 -3.05
N LEU A 33 5.20 -7.46 -2.64
CA LEU A 33 5.36 -7.82 -1.23
C LEU A 33 6.35 -6.90 -0.52
N PHE A 34 7.53 -6.71 -1.10
CA PHE A 34 8.56 -5.85 -0.51
C PHE A 34 8.15 -4.38 -0.47
N SER A 35 7.54 -3.86 -1.53
CA SER A 35 7.10 -2.46 -1.56
C SER A 35 5.93 -2.19 -0.61
N PHE A 36 4.95 -3.10 -0.49
CA PHE A 36 3.84 -2.94 0.45
C PHE A 36 4.29 -3.13 1.90
N ALA A 37 5.15 -4.11 2.18
CA ALA A 37 5.72 -4.27 3.53
C ALA A 37 6.46 -2.99 3.95
N GLY A 38 7.32 -2.44 3.08
CA GLY A 38 8.00 -1.17 3.32
C GLY A 38 7.03 -0.01 3.55
N MET A 39 5.97 0.09 2.75
CA MET A 39 4.93 1.12 2.94
C MET A 39 4.25 1.00 4.30
N GLN A 40 3.86 -0.21 4.71
CA GLN A 40 3.19 -0.42 6.01
C GLN A 40 4.11 -0.10 7.19
N MET A 41 5.39 -0.48 7.09
CA MET A 41 6.40 -0.14 8.08
C MET A 41 6.62 1.37 8.16
N GLN A 42 6.73 2.05 7.01
CA GLN A 42 6.91 3.50 6.93
C GLN A 42 5.72 4.27 7.50
N GLN A 43 4.49 3.76 7.32
CA GLN A 43 3.29 4.39 7.87
C GLN A 43 3.33 4.42 9.40
N ILE A 44 3.74 3.33 10.04
CA ILE A 44 3.91 3.25 11.50
C ILE A 44 5.04 4.18 11.96
N ALA A 45 6.22 4.11 11.33
CA ALA A 45 7.36 4.93 11.68
C ALA A 45 7.06 6.43 11.54
N ARG A 46 6.34 6.82 10.49
CA ARG A 46 5.93 8.21 10.24
C ARG A 46 4.99 8.72 11.32
N GLY A 47 3.96 7.96 11.68
CA GLY A 47 3.04 8.33 12.76
C GLY A 47 3.76 8.45 14.11
N TYR A 48 4.57 7.46 14.46
CA TYR A 48 5.33 7.46 15.70
C TYR A 48 6.30 8.66 15.78
N LEU A 49 7.06 8.90 14.70
CA LEU A 49 8.03 9.99 14.64
C LEU A 49 7.35 11.37 14.68
N ALA A 50 6.19 11.54 14.04
CA ALA A 50 5.43 12.78 14.10
C ALA A 50 5.00 13.11 15.53
N PHE A 51 4.54 12.12 16.27
CA PHE A 51 4.17 12.28 17.68
C PHE A 51 5.40 12.50 18.57
N ASP A 52 6.48 11.76 18.33
CA ASP A 52 7.72 11.88 19.12
C ASP A 52 8.38 13.26 18.99
N LEU A 53 8.37 13.84 17.78
CA LEU A 53 8.93 15.18 17.52
C LEU A 53 8.06 16.33 18.05
N THR A 54 6.74 16.16 18.15
CA THR A 54 5.83 17.28 18.40
C THR A 54 4.99 17.13 19.66
N GLY A 55 4.81 15.93 20.19
CA GLY A 55 3.88 15.63 21.27
C GLY A 55 2.41 15.90 20.93
N SER A 56 2.05 16.07 19.64
CA SER A 56 0.75 16.59 19.21
C SER A 56 -0.02 15.62 18.32
N ASN A 57 -1.28 15.35 18.68
CA ASN A 57 -2.22 14.60 17.85
C ASN A 57 -2.57 15.36 16.55
N THR A 58 -2.52 16.70 16.56
CA THR A 58 -2.70 17.50 15.34
C THR A 58 -1.60 17.24 14.34
N ALA A 59 -0.37 17.02 14.78
CA ALA A 59 0.73 16.65 13.90
C ALA A 59 0.53 15.25 13.26
N LEU A 60 -0.03 14.29 14.00
CA LEU A 60 -0.44 13.01 13.43
C LEU A 60 -1.47 13.21 12.30
N GLY A 61 -2.50 14.01 12.54
CA GLY A 61 -3.48 14.38 11.52
C GLY A 61 -2.85 15.03 10.29
N GLY A 62 -1.91 15.96 10.50
CA GLY A 62 -1.17 16.63 9.43
C GLY A 62 -0.43 15.66 8.51
N VAL A 63 0.26 14.68 9.07
CA VAL A 63 0.97 13.63 8.31
C VAL A 63 0.00 12.72 7.53
N MET A 64 -1.16 12.39 8.11
CA MET A 64 -2.20 11.61 7.42
C MET A 64 -2.78 12.39 6.24
N ILE A 65 -3.07 13.68 6.43
CA ILE A 65 -3.56 14.57 5.37
C ILE A 65 -2.49 14.72 4.27
N ALA A 66 -1.22 14.87 4.63
CA ALA A 66 -0.12 14.98 3.69
C ALA A 66 0.02 13.75 2.77
N PHE A 67 -0.33 12.57 3.25
CA PHE A 67 -0.40 11.35 2.45
C PHE A 67 -1.73 11.24 1.68
N GLY A 68 -2.85 11.41 2.37
CA GLY A 68 -4.18 11.12 1.84
C GLY A 68 -4.66 12.11 0.76
N VAL A 69 -4.41 13.41 0.96
CA VAL A 69 -4.87 14.43 0.01
C VAL A 69 -4.22 14.31 -1.37
N PRO A 70 -2.88 14.21 -1.50
CA PRO A 70 -2.27 13.97 -2.80
C PRO A 70 -2.71 12.66 -3.44
N GLN A 71 -2.85 11.59 -2.65
CA GLN A 71 -3.35 10.31 -3.15
C GLN A 71 -4.74 10.43 -3.73
N LEU A 72 -5.65 11.11 -3.06
CA LEU A 72 -7.03 11.32 -3.53
C LEU A 72 -7.06 12.19 -4.80
N LEU A 73 -6.42 13.35 -4.77
CA LEU A 73 -6.46 14.32 -5.87
C LEU A 73 -5.80 13.77 -7.15
N LEU A 74 -4.72 13.02 -7.01
CA LEU A 74 -3.97 12.48 -8.14
C LEU A 74 -4.45 11.11 -8.61
N SER A 75 -5.37 10.44 -7.88
CA SER A 75 -5.86 9.10 -8.23
C SER A 75 -6.53 9.04 -9.60
N LEU A 76 -7.27 10.08 -9.98
CA LEU A 76 -7.90 10.20 -11.30
C LEU A 76 -6.86 10.30 -12.42
N TYR A 77 -5.81 11.09 -12.20
CA TYR A 77 -4.72 11.24 -13.17
C TYR A 77 -3.86 9.95 -13.23
N GLY A 78 -3.70 9.27 -12.08
CA GLY A 78 -2.96 8.01 -11.99
C GLY A 78 -3.53 6.92 -12.88
N GLY A 79 -4.85 6.77 -12.90
CA GLY A 79 -5.54 5.83 -13.79
C GLY A 79 -5.28 6.14 -15.26
N ALA A 80 -5.46 7.41 -15.66
CA ALA A 80 -5.23 7.84 -17.03
C ALA A 80 -3.78 7.67 -17.50
N ILE A 81 -2.81 7.92 -16.64
CA ILE A 81 -1.38 7.71 -16.95
C ILE A 81 -1.07 6.22 -17.05
N ALA A 82 -1.63 5.38 -16.17
CA ALA A 82 -1.48 3.93 -16.23
C ALA A 82 -2.01 3.33 -17.54
N ASP A 83 -3.05 3.94 -18.13
CA ASP A 83 -3.61 3.51 -19.41
C ASP A 83 -2.76 3.96 -20.62
N ARG A 84 -2.01 5.07 -20.50
CA ARG A 84 -1.27 5.70 -21.61
C ARG A 84 0.23 5.41 -21.63
N MET A 85 0.81 5.08 -20.49
CA MET A 85 2.24 4.77 -20.36
C MET A 85 2.49 3.29 -20.16
N ALA A 86 3.71 2.85 -20.44
CA ALA A 86 4.15 1.50 -20.10
C ALA A 86 4.07 1.30 -18.59
N LYS A 87 3.27 0.31 -18.13
CA LYS A 87 2.98 0.07 -16.71
C LYS A 87 4.26 -0.14 -15.88
N ARG A 88 5.23 -0.90 -16.44
CA ARG A 88 6.55 -1.07 -15.83
C ARG A 88 7.23 0.26 -15.55
N THR A 89 7.26 1.14 -16.54
CA THR A 89 7.92 2.46 -16.42
C THR A 89 7.28 3.31 -15.34
N VAL A 90 5.95 3.37 -15.30
CA VAL A 90 5.21 4.12 -14.26
C VAL A 90 5.57 3.59 -12.87
N ILE A 91 5.52 2.26 -12.66
CA ILE A 91 5.79 1.67 -11.36
C ILE A 91 7.26 1.91 -10.96
N VAL A 92 8.21 1.71 -11.87
CA VAL A 92 9.65 1.90 -11.60
C VAL A 92 9.94 3.35 -11.21
N ILE A 93 9.47 4.34 -11.97
CA ILE A 93 9.71 5.76 -11.68
C ILE A 93 9.21 6.10 -10.27
N TRP A 94 7.93 5.83 -9.98
CA TRP A 94 7.34 6.25 -8.73
C TRP A 94 7.86 5.46 -7.51
N GLN A 95 8.23 4.20 -7.68
CA GLN A 95 8.90 3.45 -6.61
C GLN A 95 10.33 3.96 -6.36
N THR A 96 11.05 4.37 -7.41
CA THR A 96 12.37 5.01 -7.25
C THR A 96 12.24 6.33 -6.49
N VAL A 97 11.23 7.14 -6.79
CA VAL A 97 10.97 8.40 -6.07
C VAL A 97 10.73 8.13 -4.58
N ILE A 98 9.92 7.10 -4.23
CA ILE A 98 9.71 6.72 -2.83
C ILE A 98 11.01 6.20 -2.20
N ALA A 99 11.77 5.38 -2.91
CA ALA A 99 13.04 4.85 -2.40
C ALA A 99 14.03 5.96 -2.05
N VAL A 100 14.19 6.95 -2.94
CA VAL A 100 15.03 8.13 -2.70
C VAL A 100 14.52 8.95 -1.50
N ALA A 101 13.24 9.25 -1.45
CA ALA A 101 12.65 9.98 -0.33
C ALA A 101 12.83 9.24 1.00
N SER A 102 12.67 7.91 1.01
CA SER A 102 12.89 7.07 2.19
C SER A 102 14.36 7.02 2.61
N ALA A 103 15.28 6.97 1.64
CA ALA A 103 16.72 6.98 1.89
C ALA A 103 17.16 8.32 2.52
N LEU A 104 16.70 9.44 1.96
CA LEU A 104 16.99 10.77 2.52
C LEU A 104 16.44 10.92 3.94
N MET A 105 15.26 10.36 4.19
CA MET A 105 14.66 10.35 5.52
C MET A 105 15.48 9.50 6.50
N ALA A 106 15.93 8.31 6.09
CA ALA A 106 16.80 7.47 6.91
C ALA A 106 18.11 8.22 7.29
N ILE A 107 18.75 8.87 6.32
CA ILE A 107 19.95 9.67 6.53
C ILE A 107 19.68 10.81 7.53
N ALA A 108 18.58 11.55 7.36
CA ALA A 108 18.22 12.65 8.27
C ALA A 108 17.99 12.17 9.70
N ILE A 109 17.35 10.98 9.88
CA ILE A 109 17.14 10.39 11.20
C ILE A 109 18.45 9.97 11.84
N PHE A 110 19.32 9.26 11.11
CA PHE A 110 20.63 8.85 11.62
C PHE A 110 21.56 10.04 11.95
N ALA A 111 21.43 11.15 11.20
CA ALA A 111 22.16 12.38 11.47
C ALA A 111 21.56 13.21 12.63
N GLY A 112 20.44 12.80 13.22
CA GLY A 112 19.74 13.58 14.24
C GLY A 112 19.14 14.89 13.75
N ALA A 113 19.02 15.07 12.42
CA ALA A 113 18.58 16.30 11.77
C ALA A 113 17.12 16.24 11.29
N VAL A 114 16.37 15.23 11.71
CA VAL A 114 14.98 15.03 11.28
C VAL A 114 14.08 16.13 11.85
N GLN A 115 13.19 16.66 11.00
CA GLN A 115 12.21 17.68 11.36
C GLN A 115 10.81 17.29 10.87
N TYR A 116 9.77 17.82 11.53
CA TYR A 116 8.38 17.49 11.23
C TYR A 116 8.00 17.75 9.75
N TRP A 117 8.46 18.87 9.15
CA TRP A 117 8.15 19.18 7.75
C TRP A 117 8.67 18.11 6.77
N MET A 118 9.75 17.39 7.11
CA MET A 118 10.27 16.29 6.29
C MET A 118 9.28 15.14 6.23
N LEU A 119 8.55 14.88 7.33
CA LEU A 119 7.47 13.90 7.37
C LEU A 119 6.29 14.29 6.46
N ILE A 120 5.95 15.57 6.43
CA ILE A 120 4.93 16.10 5.53
C ILE A 120 5.35 15.91 4.07
N VAL A 121 6.57 16.33 3.71
CA VAL A 121 7.10 16.19 2.34
C VAL A 121 7.13 14.73 1.89
N THR A 122 7.67 13.83 2.71
CA THR A 122 7.70 12.40 2.40
C THR A 122 6.29 11.79 2.35
N GLY A 123 5.35 12.31 3.15
CA GLY A 123 3.92 11.99 3.08
C GLY A 123 3.32 12.32 1.72
N VAL A 124 3.48 13.56 1.28
CA VAL A 124 3.02 14.06 -0.03
C VAL A 124 3.62 13.23 -1.16
N ILE A 125 4.93 13.00 -1.15
CA ILE A 125 5.63 12.20 -2.17
C ILE A 125 5.07 10.77 -2.22
N THR A 126 4.91 10.13 -1.07
CA THR A 126 4.41 8.76 -0.99
C THR A 126 2.96 8.66 -1.46
N GLY A 127 2.09 9.57 -1.00
CA GLY A 127 0.68 9.62 -1.41
C GLY A 127 0.51 9.85 -2.91
N ALA A 128 1.25 10.84 -3.46
CA ALA A 128 1.28 11.09 -4.89
C ALA A 128 1.75 9.85 -5.67
N SER A 129 2.85 9.23 -5.25
CA SER A 129 3.40 8.05 -5.94
C SER A 129 2.42 6.89 -5.97
N PHE A 130 1.70 6.62 -4.88
CA PHE A 130 0.72 5.53 -4.83
C PHE A 130 -0.49 5.76 -5.71
N SER A 131 -0.84 7.01 -6.02
CA SER A 131 -1.89 7.34 -7.00
C SER A 131 -1.58 6.80 -8.40
N PHE A 132 -0.31 6.70 -8.75
CA PHE A 132 0.14 6.18 -10.05
C PHE A 132 0.48 4.68 -9.98
N ILE A 133 1.14 4.23 -8.91
CA ILE A 133 1.56 2.84 -8.74
C ILE A 133 0.35 1.89 -8.67
N GLY A 134 -0.69 2.26 -7.94
CA GLY A 134 -1.87 1.42 -7.72
C GLY A 134 -2.55 0.98 -9.02
N PRO A 135 -3.07 1.94 -9.82
CA PRO A 135 -3.72 1.63 -11.11
C PRO A 135 -2.78 0.94 -12.10
N ALA A 136 -1.51 1.39 -12.20
CA ALA A 136 -0.55 0.79 -13.10
C ALA A 136 -0.28 -0.69 -12.77
N ARG A 137 -0.16 -1.02 -11.47
CA ARG A 137 0.04 -2.39 -11.00
C ARG A 137 -1.18 -3.27 -11.28
N GLN A 138 -2.39 -2.75 -11.01
CA GLN A 138 -3.62 -3.48 -11.27
C GLN A 138 -3.79 -3.79 -12.76
N ALA A 139 -3.52 -2.80 -13.63
CA ALA A 139 -3.53 -3.00 -15.08
C ALA A 139 -2.44 -3.97 -15.55
N PHE A 140 -1.28 -3.96 -14.89
CA PHE A 140 -0.14 -4.81 -15.23
C PHE A 140 -0.42 -6.29 -14.96
N ILE A 141 -1.16 -6.63 -13.90
CA ILE A 141 -1.61 -8.00 -13.64
C ILE A 141 -2.33 -8.55 -14.87
N GLY A 142 -3.23 -7.74 -15.48
CA GLY A 142 -3.98 -8.11 -16.66
C GLY A 142 -3.14 -8.35 -17.93
N ASP A 143 -1.92 -7.79 -17.98
CA ASP A 143 -1.00 -8.02 -19.10
C ASP A 143 -0.10 -9.25 -18.87
N LEU A 144 0.07 -9.68 -17.62
CA LEU A 144 0.99 -10.76 -17.24
C LEU A 144 0.31 -12.13 -17.08
N VAL A 145 -1.00 -12.15 -16.83
CA VAL A 145 -1.74 -13.35 -16.48
C VAL A 145 -2.84 -13.64 -17.51
N PRO A 146 -3.00 -14.88 -18.00
CA PRO A 146 -4.09 -15.23 -18.88
C PRO A 146 -5.45 -15.06 -18.18
N THR A 147 -6.51 -14.73 -18.95
CA THR A 147 -7.85 -14.39 -18.45
C THR A 147 -8.41 -15.43 -17.48
N ARG A 148 -8.14 -16.74 -17.70
CA ARG A 148 -8.62 -17.83 -16.83
C ARG A 148 -8.06 -17.76 -15.41
N LEU A 149 -6.86 -17.18 -15.21
CA LEU A 149 -6.19 -17.05 -13.91
C LEU A 149 -6.30 -15.64 -13.30
N MET A 150 -7.01 -14.73 -13.96
CA MET A 150 -7.14 -13.33 -13.50
C MET A 150 -7.73 -13.26 -12.09
N GLY A 151 -8.81 -14.00 -11.81
CA GLY A 151 -9.41 -14.05 -10.47
C GLY A 151 -8.43 -14.54 -9.41
N ASN A 152 -7.65 -15.59 -9.72
CA ASN A 152 -6.64 -16.14 -8.82
C ASN A 152 -5.52 -15.11 -8.55
N ALA A 153 -5.02 -14.44 -9.58
CA ALA A 153 -4.01 -13.40 -9.44
C ALA A 153 -4.48 -12.22 -8.59
N ILE A 154 -5.73 -11.77 -8.76
CA ILE A 154 -6.32 -10.69 -7.95
C ILE A 154 -6.41 -11.11 -6.48
N VAL A 155 -6.88 -12.32 -6.20
CA VAL A 155 -6.97 -12.86 -4.83
C VAL A 155 -5.59 -12.94 -4.17
N LEU A 156 -4.58 -13.45 -4.89
CA LEU A 156 -3.20 -13.51 -4.38
C LEU A 156 -2.60 -12.13 -4.15
N GLN A 157 -2.91 -11.17 -5.01
CA GLN A 157 -2.51 -9.76 -4.81
C GLN A 157 -3.14 -9.18 -3.55
N GLN A 158 -4.43 -9.45 -3.32
CA GLN A 158 -5.15 -8.99 -2.14
C GLN A 158 -4.61 -9.67 -0.86
N ALA A 159 -4.29 -10.96 -0.93
CA ALA A 159 -3.67 -11.69 0.16
C ALA A 159 -2.29 -11.09 0.53
N ASN A 160 -1.50 -10.72 -0.47
CA ASN A 160 -0.22 -10.01 -0.30
C ASN A 160 -0.43 -8.68 0.47
N MET A 161 -1.36 -7.84 0.00
CA MET A 161 -1.65 -6.56 0.64
C MET A 161 -2.15 -6.72 2.09
N ASN A 162 -3.04 -7.66 2.34
CA ASN A 162 -3.57 -7.91 3.67
C ASN A 162 -2.51 -8.55 4.59
N GLY A 163 -1.70 -9.47 4.08
CA GLY A 163 -0.58 -10.05 4.83
C GLY A 163 0.44 -9.00 5.28
N THR A 164 0.79 -8.07 4.39
CA THR A 164 1.71 -6.97 4.74
C THR A 164 1.13 -5.98 5.74
N ARG A 165 -0.20 -5.78 5.77
CA ARG A 165 -0.87 -4.98 6.80
C ARG A 165 -0.77 -5.58 8.20
N VAL A 166 -0.64 -6.91 8.32
CA VAL A 166 -0.42 -7.59 9.60
C VAL A 166 1.06 -7.55 9.99
N VAL A 167 1.91 -7.98 9.06
CA VAL A 167 3.34 -8.18 9.33
C VAL A 167 4.11 -6.85 9.38
N GLY A 168 3.76 -5.89 8.51
CA GLY A 168 4.47 -4.61 8.41
C GLY A 168 4.51 -3.82 9.72
N PRO A 169 3.36 -3.52 10.35
CA PRO A 169 3.32 -2.81 11.63
C PRO A 169 4.07 -3.54 12.74
N ALA A 170 3.94 -4.88 12.83
CA ALA A 170 4.65 -5.69 13.82
C ALA A 170 6.17 -5.57 13.66
N LEU A 171 6.67 -5.72 12.43
CA LEU A 171 8.08 -5.54 12.11
C LEU A 171 8.56 -4.13 12.41
N ALA A 172 7.79 -3.11 12.02
CA ALA A 172 8.14 -1.72 12.30
C ALA A 172 8.25 -1.47 13.81
N GLY A 173 7.26 -1.92 14.59
CA GLY A 173 7.26 -1.78 16.05
C GLY A 173 8.45 -2.46 16.72
N MET A 174 8.80 -3.68 16.29
CA MET A 174 9.97 -4.39 16.78
C MET A 174 11.29 -3.67 16.45
N LEU A 175 11.42 -3.20 15.21
CA LEU A 175 12.63 -2.50 14.76
C LEU A 175 12.81 -1.16 15.46
N ILE A 176 11.74 -0.38 15.64
CA ILE A 176 11.77 0.90 16.35
C ILE A 176 12.15 0.69 17.84
N ALA A 177 11.66 -0.39 18.46
CA ALA A 177 11.99 -0.72 19.84
C ALA A 177 13.45 -1.18 20.04
N THR A 178 14.16 -1.53 18.97
CA THR A 178 15.56 -1.99 19.04
C THR A 178 16.51 -0.79 18.99
N PRO A 179 17.31 -0.50 20.04
CA PRO A 179 18.13 0.72 20.13
C PRO A 179 19.12 0.93 18.97
N LEU A 180 19.67 -0.18 18.43
CA LEU A 180 20.63 -0.13 17.33
C LEU A 180 20.00 0.18 15.96
N ILE A 181 18.72 -0.12 15.77
CA ILE A 181 18.02 0.00 14.49
C ILE A 181 17.15 1.26 14.48
N GLY A 182 16.27 1.38 15.46
CA GLY A 182 15.41 2.53 15.64
C GLY A 182 14.57 2.91 14.42
N MET A 183 14.10 4.14 14.40
CA MET A 183 13.32 4.67 13.27
C MET A 183 14.12 4.80 11.98
N GLY A 184 15.40 5.16 12.08
CA GLY A 184 16.30 5.26 10.93
C GLY A 184 16.43 3.92 10.20
N GLY A 185 16.53 2.82 10.95
CA GLY A 185 16.59 1.47 10.40
C GLY A 185 15.31 1.04 9.69
N VAL A 186 14.13 1.47 10.18
CA VAL A 186 12.85 1.21 9.49
C VAL A 186 12.84 1.91 8.12
N TYR A 187 13.25 3.18 8.04
CA TYR A 187 13.34 3.89 6.76
C TYR A 187 14.40 3.30 5.83
N ALA A 188 15.55 2.87 6.37
CA ALA A 188 16.60 2.20 5.60
C ALA A 188 16.10 0.85 5.02
N LEU A 189 15.44 0.03 5.84
CA LEU A 189 14.86 -1.24 5.39
C LEU A 189 13.73 -1.02 4.38
N THR A 190 12.91 0.00 4.55
CA THR A 190 11.89 0.41 3.58
C THR A 190 12.54 0.78 2.24
N THR A 191 13.65 1.53 2.27
CA THR A 191 14.43 1.88 1.07
C THR A 191 14.91 0.63 0.35
N VAL A 192 15.48 -0.33 1.08
CA VAL A 192 15.92 -1.62 0.52
C VAL A 192 14.73 -2.37 -0.10
N GLY A 193 13.59 -2.40 0.58
CA GLY A 193 12.37 -3.03 0.05
C GLY A 193 11.89 -2.42 -1.27
N PHE A 194 11.91 -1.09 -1.39
CA PHE A 194 11.56 -0.41 -2.65
C PHE A 194 12.62 -0.64 -3.73
N ILE A 195 13.90 -0.66 -3.40
CA ILE A 195 14.98 -0.97 -4.36
C ILE A 195 14.82 -2.40 -4.89
N ILE A 196 14.60 -3.39 -4.02
CA ILE A 196 14.33 -4.77 -4.43
C ILE A 196 13.12 -4.82 -5.37
N SER A 197 12.05 -4.10 -5.02
CA SER A 197 10.86 -4.02 -5.88
C SER A 197 11.16 -3.41 -7.24
N VAL A 198 11.93 -2.32 -7.30
CA VAL A 198 12.36 -1.70 -8.57
C VAL A 198 13.16 -2.67 -9.42
N ILE A 199 14.16 -3.34 -8.84
CA ILE A 199 15.01 -4.30 -9.55
C ILE A 199 14.19 -5.49 -10.09
N THR A 200 13.27 -6.01 -9.31
CA THR A 200 12.40 -7.13 -9.72
C THR A 200 11.46 -6.72 -10.85
N ILE A 201 10.80 -5.58 -10.72
CA ILE A 201 9.86 -5.08 -11.74
C ILE A 201 10.59 -4.68 -13.03
N PHE A 202 11.84 -4.24 -12.94
CA PHE A 202 12.64 -3.91 -14.12
C PHE A 202 12.89 -5.12 -15.05
N LYS A 203 12.82 -6.33 -14.51
CA LYS A 203 12.96 -7.60 -15.27
C LYS A 203 11.69 -7.99 -16.05
N LEU A 204 10.57 -7.30 -15.80
CA LEU A 204 9.29 -7.60 -16.44
C LEU A 204 9.18 -6.96 -17.85
N PRO A 205 8.29 -7.46 -18.71
CA PRO A 205 7.98 -6.80 -19.98
C PRO A 205 7.47 -5.37 -19.74
N LEU A 206 7.50 -4.53 -20.77
CA LEU A 206 7.13 -3.11 -20.64
C LEU A 206 5.66 -2.89 -20.25
N GLY A 207 4.75 -3.81 -20.61
CA GLY A 207 3.32 -3.65 -20.39
C GLY A 207 2.82 -2.42 -21.17
N LEU A 208 2.88 -2.47 -22.50
CA LEU A 208 2.53 -1.35 -23.37
C LEU A 208 1.03 -1.01 -23.30
N PRO A 209 0.66 0.24 -23.54
CA PRO A 209 -0.73 0.66 -23.62
C PRO A 209 -1.48 -0.15 -24.69
N LYS A 210 -2.73 -0.50 -24.43
CA LYS A 210 -3.59 -1.14 -25.45
C LYS A 210 -3.94 -0.11 -26.54
N ALA A 211 -3.66 -0.43 -27.81
CA ALA A 211 -4.00 0.41 -28.95
C ALA A 211 -5.51 0.72 -28.97
N GLY A 212 -5.88 2.00 -29.10
CA GLY A 212 -7.28 2.44 -29.20
C GLY A 212 -7.79 3.37 -28.09
N ARG A 213 -7.12 3.44 -26.92
CA ARG A 213 -7.51 4.35 -25.83
C ARG A 213 -6.80 5.71 -25.82
N GLN A 214 -5.87 5.92 -26.73
CA GLN A 214 -5.01 7.12 -26.75
C GLN A 214 -5.72 8.44 -27.06
N ASN A 215 -6.92 8.43 -27.63
CA ASN A 215 -7.57 9.64 -28.18
C ASN A 215 -8.64 10.27 -27.28
N ARG A 216 -8.92 9.76 -26.10
CA ARG A 216 -9.90 10.40 -25.18
C ARG A 216 -9.19 11.26 -24.14
N SER A 217 -9.76 12.45 -23.89
CA SER A 217 -9.26 13.32 -22.82
C SER A 217 -9.60 12.72 -21.45
N THR A 218 -8.63 12.68 -20.52
CA THR A 218 -8.83 12.24 -19.13
C THR A 218 -9.97 13.01 -18.45
N LEU A 219 -10.10 14.30 -18.76
CA LEU A 219 -11.17 15.16 -18.25
C LEU A 219 -12.55 14.74 -18.77
N GLN A 220 -12.64 14.31 -20.03
CA GLN A 220 -13.89 13.81 -20.60
C GLN A 220 -14.31 12.49 -19.96
N ASP A 221 -13.38 11.53 -19.81
CA ASP A 221 -13.66 10.25 -19.15
C ASP A 221 -14.08 10.47 -17.67
N THR A 222 -13.44 11.40 -16.98
CA THR A 222 -13.81 11.77 -15.59
C THR A 222 -15.20 12.41 -15.55
N ARG A 223 -15.52 13.31 -16.46
CA ARG A 223 -16.83 13.96 -16.52
C ARG A 223 -17.95 12.99 -16.87
N GLU A 224 -17.70 12.06 -17.81
CA GLU A 224 -18.62 10.97 -18.13
C GLU A 224 -18.85 10.06 -16.92
N GLY A 225 -17.77 9.69 -16.20
CA GLY A 225 -17.86 8.89 -14.98
C GLY A 225 -18.67 9.57 -13.88
N ILE A 226 -18.44 10.84 -13.61
CA ILE A 226 -19.22 11.63 -12.64
C ILE A 226 -20.68 11.75 -13.08
N SER A 227 -20.93 12.01 -14.38
CA SER A 227 -22.27 12.07 -14.94
C SER A 227 -22.99 10.73 -14.78
N TYR A 228 -22.30 9.62 -15.07
CA TYR A 228 -22.85 8.27 -14.89
C TYR A 228 -23.27 7.99 -13.45
N VAL A 229 -22.39 8.31 -12.48
CA VAL A 229 -22.69 8.14 -11.04
C VAL A 229 -23.90 8.99 -10.62
N ARG A 230 -23.98 10.24 -11.10
CA ARG A 230 -25.12 11.14 -10.78
C ARG A 230 -26.46 10.64 -11.31
N HIS A 231 -26.47 9.95 -12.45
CA HIS A 231 -27.69 9.41 -13.06
C HIS A 231 -28.02 7.97 -12.58
N ASN A 232 -27.15 7.35 -11.77
CA ASN A 232 -27.34 6.00 -11.23
C ASN A 232 -27.34 6.03 -9.70
N ALA A 233 -28.52 6.29 -9.11
CA ALA A 233 -28.71 6.40 -7.68
C ALA A 233 -28.13 5.21 -6.87
N PRO A 234 -28.29 3.92 -7.26
CA PRO A 234 -27.69 2.80 -6.54
C PRO A 234 -26.16 2.89 -6.45
N ILE A 235 -25.50 3.30 -7.55
CA ILE A 235 -24.05 3.45 -7.58
C ILE A 235 -23.60 4.63 -6.75
N ALA A 236 -24.32 5.76 -6.80
CA ALA A 236 -24.04 6.94 -5.98
C ALA A 236 -24.14 6.61 -4.48
N VAL A 237 -25.17 5.86 -4.07
CA VAL A 237 -25.36 5.42 -2.68
C VAL A 237 -24.23 4.50 -2.23
N LEU A 238 -23.82 3.53 -3.04
CA LEU A 238 -22.71 2.62 -2.73
C LEU A 238 -21.39 3.38 -2.56
N ILE A 239 -21.11 4.34 -3.45
CA ILE A 239 -19.91 5.19 -3.34
C ILE A 239 -19.97 6.05 -2.08
N LEU A 240 -21.12 6.68 -1.79
CA LEU A 240 -21.30 7.49 -0.60
C LEU A 240 -21.14 6.65 0.68
N MET A 241 -21.75 5.47 0.75
CA MET A 241 -21.58 4.54 1.87
C MET A 241 -20.12 4.13 2.06
N SER A 242 -19.42 3.79 0.98
CA SER A 242 -17.99 3.46 1.02
C SER A 242 -17.17 4.65 1.53
N PHE A 243 -17.48 5.86 1.09
CA PHE A 243 -16.82 7.09 1.56
C PHE A 243 -17.06 7.32 3.05
N VAL A 244 -18.30 7.17 3.53
CA VAL A 244 -18.62 7.32 4.96
C VAL A 244 -17.88 6.28 5.81
N VAL A 245 -17.88 5.02 5.40
CA VAL A 245 -17.17 3.93 6.10
C VAL A 245 -15.67 4.24 6.18
N VAL A 246 -15.07 4.71 5.11
CA VAL A 246 -13.65 5.08 5.09
C VAL A 246 -13.40 6.34 5.93
N ALA A 247 -14.22 7.39 5.78
CA ALA A 247 -14.04 8.66 6.49
C ALA A 247 -14.19 8.52 8.01
N VAL A 248 -15.08 7.64 8.47
CA VAL A 248 -15.33 7.40 9.91
C VAL A 248 -14.42 6.29 10.44
N GLY A 249 -14.21 5.24 9.66
CA GLY A 249 -13.48 4.04 10.09
C GLY A 249 -11.96 4.15 10.03
N PHE A 250 -11.37 4.99 9.16
CA PHE A 250 -9.91 5.07 9.01
C PHE A 250 -9.17 5.95 10.03
N PRO A 251 -9.75 7.08 10.52
CA PRO A 251 -9.00 8.00 11.39
C PRO A 251 -8.50 7.38 12.70
N TYR A 252 -9.18 6.33 13.24
CA TYR A 252 -8.72 5.69 14.47
C TYR A 252 -7.28 5.15 14.38
N GLN A 253 -6.83 4.74 13.18
CA GLN A 253 -5.47 4.25 12.99
C GLN A 253 -4.41 5.32 13.29
N GLY A 254 -4.73 6.59 13.03
CA GLY A 254 -3.85 7.70 13.37
C GLY A 254 -3.69 7.90 14.87
N PHE A 255 -4.74 7.65 15.63
CA PHE A 255 -4.73 7.83 17.08
C PHE A 255 -4.14 6.63 17.85
N LEU A 256 -3.91 5.48 17.19
CA LEU A 256 -3.32 4.32 17.84
C LEU A 256 -1.94 4.63 18.47
N ALA A 257 -1.17 5.54 17.88
CA ALA A 257 0.14 5.92 18.39
C ALA A 257 0.02 6.66 19.74
N SER A 258 -0.89 7.63 19.86
CA SER A 258 -1.12 8.34 21.12
C SER A 258 -1.77 7.43 22.16
N ILE A 259 -2.79 6.67 21.80
CA ILE A 259 -3.46 5.73 22.71
C ILE A 259 -2.46 4.72 23.29
N THR A 260 -1.57 4.19 22.45
CA THR A 260 -0.56 3.22 22.91
C THR A 260 0.41 3.82 23.92
N ARG A 261 0.79 5.09 23.74
CA ARG A 261 1.72 5.79 24.60
C ARG A 261 1.04 6.32 25.86
N ASP A 262 -0.09 7.01 25.72
CA ASP A 262 -0.71 7.77 26.79
C ASP A 262 -1.56 6.90 27.72
N GLU A 263 -2.26 5.88 27.17
CA GLU A 263 -3.14 5.01 27.98
C GLU A 263 -2.45 3.72 28.40
N PHE A 264 -1.64 3.12 27.51
CA PHE A 264 -1.03 1.82 27.78
C PHE A 264 0.43 1.89 28.25
N ASN A 265 1.06 3.09 28.25
CA ASN A 265 2.48 3.27 28.55
C ASN A 265 3.39 2.32 27.76
N ARG A 266 2.99 1.99 26.51
CA ARG A 266 3.72 1.11 25.59
C ARG A 266 4.23 1.92 24.42
N GLY A 267 5.52 1.75 24.10
CA GLY A 267 6.13 2.44 22.97
C GLY A 267 5.75 1.83 21.60
N ALA A 268 6.64 1.95 20.62
CA ALA A 268 6.44 1.50 19.25
C ALA A 268 6.06 0.01 19.11
N LEU A 269 6.55 -0.86 20.01
CA LEU A 269 6.19 -2.27 20.02
C LEU A 269 4.68 -2.46 20.30
N GLY A 270 4.13 -1.71 21.25
CA GLY A 270 2.68 -1.73 21.55
C GLY A 270 1.86 -1.30 20.35
N LEU A 271 2.28 -0.23 19.68
CA LEU A 271 1.64 0.26 18.44
C LEU A 271 1.66 -0.81 17.33
N GLY A 272 2.81 -1.47 17.14
CA GLY A 272 2.93 -2.55 16.16
C GLY A 272 1.97 -3.71 16.44
N ILE A 273 1.88 -4.15 17.70
CA ILE A 273 0.97 -5.21 18.12
C ILE A 273 -0.49 -4.82 17.90
N LEU A 274 -0.93 -3.65 18.37
CA LEU A 274 -2.31 -3.17 18.20
C LEU A 274 -2.70 -3.06 16.72
N SER A 275 -1.83 -2.51 15.89
CA SER A 275 -2.07 -2.40 14.45
C SER A 275 -2.19 -3.77 13.78
N SER A 276 -1.35 -4.74 14.18
CA SER A 276 -1.42 -6.11 13.67
C SER A 276 -2.68 -6.85 14.12
N MET A 277 -3.10 -6.67 15.37
CA MET A 277 -4.36 -7.25 15.89
C MET A 277 -5.59 -6.71 15.13
N THR A 278 -5.59 -5.42 14.81
CA THR A 278 -6.64 -4.82 13.98
C THR A 278 -6.71 -5.45 12.58
N ALA A 279 -5.55 -5.70 11.97
CA ALA A 279 -5.47 -6.33 10.65
C ALA A 279 -5.91 -7.81 10.70
N ILE A 280 -5.57 -8.54 11.77
CA ILE A 280 -6.05 -9.91 12.01
C ILE A 280 -7.57 -9.91 12.17
N GLY A 281 -8.13 -8.97 12.95
CA GLY A 281 -9.57 -8.82 13.10
C GLY A 281 -10.28 -8.58 11.77
N ALA A 282 -9.73 -7.73 10.90
CA ALA A 282 -10.26 -7.48 9.57
C ALA A 282 -10.22 -8.74 8.68
N LEU A 283 -9.14 -9.53 8.75
CA LEU A 283 -9.02 -10.79 8.02
C LEU A 283 -10.03 -11.83 8.49
N THR A 284 -10.19 -12.00 9.80
CA THR A 284 -11.17 -12.95 10.36
C THR A 284 -12.60 -12.55 10.03
N ALA A 285 -12.94 -11.25 10.10
CA ALA A 285 -14.25 -10.76 9.69
C ALA A 285 -14.55 -11.08 8.20
N THR A 286 -13.54 -10.94 7.33
CA THR A 286 -13.70 -11.25 5.89
C THR A 286 -13.92 -12.76 5.62
N LEU A 287 -13.45 -13.64 6.51
CA LEU A 287 -13.62 -15.09 6.37
C LEU A 287 -14.97 -15.60 6.93
N VAL A 288 -15.64 -14.81 7.77
CA VAL A 288 -16.91 -15.16 8.41
C VAL A 288 -18.11 -14.69 7.59
N VAL A 289 -17.95 -13.69 6.72
CA VAL A 289 -18.97 -13.17 5.79
C VAL A 289 -18.88 -13.87 4.43
#